data_8d3b02ed71f3d424895ab2d350e18259
#
_entry.id   8d3b02ed71f3d424895ab2d350e18259
#
_cell.length_a   1.000
_cell.length_b   1.000
_cell.length_c   1.000
_cell.angle_alpha   90.00
_cell.angle_beta   90.00
_cell.angle_gamma   90.00
#
_symmetry.space_group_name_H-M   'P 1'
#
loop_
_entity.id
_entity.type
_entity.pdbx_description
1 polymer ?
#
loop_
_entity_poly.entity_id
_entity_poly.type
_entity_poly.pdbx_seq_one_letter_code
_entity_poly.pdbx_strand_id
1 'polypeptide(L)'
;AYTEALAKEPGNYRILRSLVEVKFFQKKYKEAKPMAEKVLALEVTLQKKVNVFMPGESEPLEAELVDETVVAPDSGKNNMKNYLDPNAKSQIPHYRLFFLKSGKMKLIPKSQVRIVPIGVPRLDHERVKEIYAKIQVKLIDAAGSAKAVEMLPVEGGCFKMGSDKGAHNERPAHEVCVSSFKMDKYEVTQKSFQAVIGTNPSRFVAADLPVESVTWQEATKYCKKEGKRLPTEAEWEFAARGGAATEYYWGDAFDPSKGNFCDASCFVNVKNSGASDGYQYTAPVGKFPPNPFGLHDMNGNVAEWVNDWHQTNYYNNSKKDNPKGPRPDAEVTIGATNDKILRGGSWKSGPDTLRSAWRKSFWTDYRKDGLGFRCVADK
;
A
#
# COMPACT_ATOMS: atom_id res chain seq x y z
N ALA A 1 23.57 -31.03 7.36
CA ALA A 1 24.48 -30.35 6.41
C ALA A 1 24.10 -28.87 6.20
N TYR A 2 22.96 -28.55 5.52
CA TYR A 2 22.60 -27.11 5.25
C TYR A 2 22.34 -26.31 6.52
N THR A 3 21.69 -26.88 7.55
CA THR A 3 21.40 -26.19 8.81
C THR A 3 22.69 -25.91 9.60
N GLU A 4 23.65 -26.82 9.58
CA GLU A 4 24.97 -26.65 10.20
C GLU A 4 25.82 -25.60 9.44
N ALA A 5 25.74 -25.59 8.10
CA ALA A 5 26.40 -24.59 7.28
C ALA A 5 25.81 -23.18 7.53
N LEU A 6 24.49 -23.07 7.68
CA LEU A 6 23.83 -21.82 8.01
C LEU A 6 24.21 -21.29 9.40
N ALA A 7 24.46 -22.19 10.38
CA ALA A 7 24.93 -21.79 11.69
C ALA A 7 26.32 -21.13 11.65
N LYS A 8 27.16 -21.53 10.67
CA LYS A 8 28.49 -20.95 10.45
C LYS A 8 28.42 -19.64 9.63
N GLU A 9 27.49 -19.55 8.69
CA GLU A 9 27.32 -18.42 7.79
C GLU A 9 25.83 -18.00 7.70
N PRO A 10 25.30 -17.33 8.73
CA PRO A 10 23.86 -17.04 8.83
C PRO A 10 23.28 -16.17 7.71
N GLY A 11 24.15 -15.42 7.01
CA GLY A 11 23.79 -14.54 5.90
C GLY A 11 24.08 -15.12 4.52
N ASN A 12 24.51 -16.38 4.42
CA ASN A 12 24.85 -16.95 3.13
C ASN A 12 23.59 -17.24 2.31
N TYR A 13 23.38 -16.44 1.29
CA TYR A 13 22.22 -16.49 0.39
C TYR A 13 22.01 -17.88 -0.23
N ARG A 14 23.08 -18.53 -0.74
CA ARG A 14 22.97 -19.84 -1.40
C ARG A 14 22.49 -20.92 -0.45
N ILE A 15 22.97 -20.89 0.79
CA ILE A 15 22.57 -21.85 1.84
C ILE A 15 21.11 -21.60 2.22
N LEU A 16 20.73 -20.36 2.46
CA LEU A 16 19.35 -19.97 2.79
C LEU A 16 18.38 -20.38 1.69
N ARG A 17 18.69 -20.09 0.44
CA ARG A 17 17.89 -20.47 -0.73
C ARG A 17 17.69 -21.99 -0.81
N SER A 18 18.76 -22.76 -0.69
CA SER A 18 18.66 -24.23 -0.73
C SER A 18 17.80 -24.78 0.41
N LEU A 19 17.87 -24.19 1.59
CA LEU A 19 17.01 -24.55 2.72
C LEU A 19 15.53 -24.24 2.45
N VAL A 20 15.23 -23.11 1.83
CA VAL A 20 13.84 -22.76 1.43
C VAL A 20 13.29 -23.84 0.51
N GLU A 21 14.02 -24.24 -0.52
CA GLU A 21 13.60 -25.29 -1.46
C GLU A 21 13.40 -26.64 -0.74
N VAL A 22 14.37 -27.06 0.05
CA VAL A 22 14.29 -28.34 0.80
C VAL A 22 13.08 -28.35 1.74
N LYS A 23 12.88 -27.30 2.54
CA LYS A 23 11.74 -27.19 3.45
C LYS A 23 10.41 -27.13 2.71
N PHE A 24 10.35 -26.46 1.57
CA PHE A 24 9.17 -26.43 0.72
C PHE A 24 8.81 -27.83 0.19
N PHE A 25 9.77 -28.56 -0.39
CA PHE A 25 9.55 -29.93 -0.89
C PHE A 25 9.21 -30.92 0.22
N GLN A 26 9.71 -30.72 1.44
CA GLN A 26 9.33 -31.48 2.62
C GLN A 26 7.96 -31.09 3.20
N LYS A 27 7.22 -30.19 2.56
CA LYS A 27 5.94 -29.61 3.03
C LYS A 27 6.04 -28.94 4.42
N LYS A 28 7.23 -28.53 4.84
CA LYS A 28 7.48 -27.81 6.10
C LYS A 28 7.35 -26.30 5.92
N TYR A 29 6.17 -25.85 5.50
CA TYR A 29 5.93 -24.47 5.08
C TYR A 29 6.17 -23.43 6.18
N LYS A 30 5.80 -23.75 7.43
CA LYS A 30 6.03 -22.84 8.59
C LYS A 30 7.53 -22.59 8.82
N GLU A 31 8.39 -23.58 8.56
CA GLU A 31 9.84 -23.43 8.68
C GLU A 31 10.45 -22.75 7.45
N ALA A 32 9.90 -23.01 6.26
CA ALA A 32 10.39 -22.43 5.01
C ALA A 32 10.11 -20.91 4.90
N LYS A 33 8.99 -20.44 5.44
CA LYS A 33 8.56 -19.03 5.35
C LYS A 33 9.62 -18.04 5.86
N PRO A 34 10.09 -18.10 7.12
CA PRO A 34 11.06 -17.13 7.62
C PRO A 34 12.41 -17.21 6.90
N MET A 35 12.76 -18.36 6.33
CA MET A 35 13.97 -18.50 5.53
C MET A 35 13.82 -17.79 4.18
N ALA A 36 12.67 -17.94 3.53
CA ALA A 36 12.37 -17.24 2.28
C ALA A 36 12.33 -15.72 2.47
N GLU A 37 11.73 -15.25 3.57
CA GLU A 37 11.72 -13.82 3.94
C GLU A 37 13.14 -13.27 4.12
N LYS A 38 14.04 -14.02 4.77
CA LYS A 38 15.45 -13.63 4.89
C LYS A 38 16.15 -13.57 3.54
N VAL A 39 15.90 -14.51 2.65
CA VAL A 39 16.46 -14.53 1.29
C VAL A 39 16.01 -13.29 0.52
N LEU A 40 14.72 -12.97 0.57
CA LEU A 40 14.15 -11.82 -0.13
C LEU A 40 14.65 -10.49 0.45
N ALA A 41 14.82 -10.39 1.77
CA ALA A 41 15.36 -9.21 2.44
C ALA A 41 16.86 -8.98 2.11
N LEU A 42 17.66 -10.05 2.08
CA LEU A 42 19.07 -9.97 1.67
C LEU A 42 19.21 -9.44 0.25
N GLU A 43 18.31 -9.82 -0.65
CA GLU A 43 18.35 -9.36 -2.02
C GLU A 43 18.02 -7.87 -2.15
N VAL A 44 17.00 -7.37 -1.46
CA VAL A 44 16.70 -5.93 -1.44
C VAL A 44 17.94 -5.13 -0.98
N THR A 45 18.68 -5.65 -0.01
CA THR A 45 19.93 -5.04 0.47
C THR A 45 21.04 -5.16 -0.56
N LEU A 46 21.17 -6.30 -1.24
CA LEU A 46 22.21 -6.54 -2.24
C LEU A 46 21.94 -5.83 -3.57
N GLN A 47 20.68 -5.65 -3.98
CA GLN A 47 20.32 -4.90 -5.18
C GLN A 47 20.70 -3.42 -5.10
N LYS A 48 20.82 -2.86 -3.89
CA LYS A 48 21.31 -1.50 -3.68
C LYS A 48 22.82 -1.39 -3.74
N LYS A 49 23.56 -2.49 -3.49
CA LYS A 49 25.03 -2.51 -3.59
C LYS A 49 25.46 -2.70 -5.02
N VAL A 50 26.32 -1.84 -5.47
CA VAL A 50 26.83 -1.80 -6.83
C VAL A 50 28.35 -1.63 -6.87
N ASN A 51 28.98 -2.26 -7.83
CA ASN A 51 30.36 -1.96 -8.23
C ASN A 51 30.33 -0.82 -9.25
N VAL A 52 31.00 0.28 -8.94
CA VAL A 52 31.09 1.48 -9.78
C VAL A 52 32.44 1.50 -10.45
N PHE A 53 32.45 1.32 -11.76
CA PHE A 53 33.68 1.43 -12.59
C PHE A 53 33.82 2.86 -13.07
N MET A 54 34.84 3.56 -12.54
CA MET A 54 35.19 4.92 -12.93
C MET A 54 36.21 4.90 -14.05
N PRO A 55 36.18 5.86 -15.01
CA PRO A 55 37.21 5.99 -16.02
C PRO A 55 38.61 6.15 -15.40
N GLY A 56 39.57 5.31 -15.80
CA GLY A 56 40.94 5.36 -15.30
C GLY A 56 41.22 4.61 -14.01
N GLU A 57 40.23 4.05 -13.36
CA GLU A 57 40.41 3.20 -12.17
C GLU A 57 40.49 1.72 -12.55
N SER A 58 41.46 1.00 -11.96
CA SER A 58 41.68 -0.44 -12.24
C SER A 58 40.71 -1.33 -11.43
N GLU A 59 40.25 -0.85 -10.28
CA GLU A 59 39.38 -1.58 -9.38
C GLU A 59 38.03 -0.86 -9.23
N PRO A 60 36.90 -1.61 -9.12
CA PRO A 60 35.63 -0.99 -8.89
C PRO A 60 35.47 -0.46 -7.46
N LEU A 61 34.74 0.63 -7.31
CA LEU A 61 34.34 1.16 -6.01
C LEU A 61 32.99 0.60 -5.60
N GLU A 62 32.89 0.06 -4.39
CA GLU A 62 31.60 -0.38 -3.84
C GLU A 62 30.77 0.83 -3.40
N ALA A 63 29.51 0.86 -3.83
CA ALA A 63 28.56 1.91 -3.49
C ALA A 63 27.15 1.35 -3.30
N GLU A 64 26.29 2.12 -2.67
CA GLU A 64 24.82 1.91 -2.68
C GLU A 64 24.18 2.83 -3.71
N LEU A 65 23.39 2.26 -4.61
CA LEU A 65 22.55 3.01 -5.53
C LEU A 65 21.34 3.54 -4.74
N VAL A 66 21.30 4.85 -4.50
CA VAL A 66 20.21 5.50 -3.77
C VAL A 66 19.03 5.72 -4.70
N ASP A 67 19.25 6.35 -5.84
CA ASP A 67 18.25 6.53 -6.91
C ASP A 67 18.90 6.88 -8.25
N GLU A 68 18.08 6.90 -9.29
CA GLU A 68 18.39 7.47 -10.59
C GLU A 68 17.69 8.81 -10.71
N THR A 69 18.43 9.85 -11.00
CA THR A 69 17.89 11.21 -11.12
C THR A 69 18.31 11.87 -12.43
N VAL A 70 17.61 12.93 -12.80
CA VAL A 70 17.90 13.70 -14.00
C VAL A 70 18.29 15.11 -13.56
N VAL A 71 19.39 15.63 -14.07
CA VAL A 71 19.99 16.91 -13.67
C VAL A 71 20.14 17.82 -14.88
N ALA A 72 19.85 19.11 -14.71
CA ALA A 72 20.06 20.11 -15.75
C ALA A 72 21.56 20.35 -16.00
N PRO A 73 22.02 20.58 -17.25
CA PRO A 73 23.42 20.65 -17.61
C PRO A 73 24.21 21.80 -16.97
N ASP A 74 23.55 22.89 -16.59
CA ASP A 74 24.22 24.13 -16.16
C ASP A 74 24.39 24.28 -14.64
N SER A 75 24.18 23.22 -13.86
CA SER A 75 24.33 23.29 -12.40
C SER A 75 25.81 23.17 -11.96
N GLY A 76 26.65 24.08 -12.43
CA GLY A 76 28.09 24.14 -12.08
C GLY A 76 28.44 24.52 -10.63
N LYS A 77 27.49 24.47 -9.70
CA LYS A 77 27.70 24.66 -8.27
C LYS A 77 26.97 23.60 -7.47
N ASN A 78 27.71 22.94 -6.59
CA ASN A 78 27.30 21.90 -5.63
C ASN A 78 26.14 22.29 -4.69
N ASN A 79 25.08 22.90 -5.15
CA ASN A 79 23.96 23.33 -4.35
C ASN A 79 22.75 22.43 -4.63
N MET A 80 22.51 21.47 -3.76
CA MET A 80 21.43 20.46 -3.86
C MET A 80 20.01 21.02 -4.03
N LYS A 81 19.81 22.34 -3.87
CA LYS A 81 18.48 22.96 -3.96
C LYS A 81 17.95 23.19 -5.39
N ASN A 82 18.80 23.10 -6.42
CA ASN A 82 18.44 23.43 -7.81
C ASN A 82 18.23 22.21 -8.71
N TYR A 83 18.13 21.01 -8.17
CA TYR A 83 18.15 19.76 -8.95
C TYR A 83 16.82 19.31 -9.54
N LEU A 84 15.74 20.05 -9.34
CA LEU A 84 14.39 19.67 -9.79
C LEU A 84 13.72 20.83 -10.54
N ASP A 85 14.33 21.33 -11.62
CA ASP A 85 13.59 22.16 -12.57
C ASP A 85 12.96 21.28 -13.66
N PRO A 86 11.64 21.07 -13.64
CA PRO A 86 10.95 20.27 -14.64
C PRO A 86 10.95 20.91 -16.03
N ASN A 87 11.37 22.19 -16.16
CA ASN A 87 11.38 22.95 -17.40
C ASN A 87 12.76 23.05 -18.08
N ALA A 88 13.79 22.41 -17.54
CA ALA A 88 15.12 22.41 -18.14
C ALA A 88 15.10 21.74 -19.52
N LYS A 89 15.51 22.47 -20.56
CA LYS A 89 15.48 22.02 -21.98
C LYS A 89 16.44 20.86 -22.31
N SER A 90 17.40 20.54 -21.45
CA SER A 90 18.20 19.33 -21.54
C SER A 90 18.48 18.78 -20.15
N GLN A 91 18.19 17.51 -19.97
CA GLN A 91 18.36 16.81 -18.69
C GLN A 91 19.36 15.66 -18.89
N ILE A 92 20.39 15.60 -18.07
CA ILE A 92 21.37 14.53 -18.10
C ILE A 92 21.04 13.51 -17.01
N PRO A 93 20.82 12.22 -17.36
CA PRO A 93 20.56 11.20 -16.35
C PRO A 93 21.81 10.96 -15.48
N HIS A 94 21.60 10.93 -14.17
CA HIS A 94 22.63 10.69 -13.17
C HIS A 94 22.25 9.51 -12.26
N TYR A 95 23.28 8.88 -11.67
CA TYR A 95 23.10 8.00 -10.52
C TYR A 95 23.44 8.77 -9.24
N ARG A 96 22.60 8.64 -8.23
CA ARG A 96 22.94 9.07 -6.87
C ARG A 96 23.50 7.86 -6.12
N LEU A 97 24.79 7.92 -5.79
CA LEU A 97 25.56 6.83 -5.24
C LEU A 97 26.13 7.20 -3.86
N PHE A 98 25.95 6.31 -2.89
CA PHE A 98 26.60 6.43 -1.58
C PHE A 98 27.80 5.48 -1.54
N PHE A 99 29.00 6.03 -1.53
CA PHE A 99 30.24 5.25 -1.52
C PHE A 99 30.56 4.73 -0.12
N LEU A 100 30.50 3.42 0.06
CA LEU A 100 30.62 2.75 1.37
C LEU A 100 31.94 3.04 2.07
N LYS A 101 33.07 3.03 1.35
CA LYS A 101 34.40 3.27 1.91
C LYS A 101 34.62 4.71 2.40
N SER A 102 34.02 5.69 1.73
CA SER A 102 34.23 7.11 2.04
C SER A 102 33.09 7.74 2.84
N GLY A 103 31.95 7.07 2.96
CA GLY A 103 30.75 7.62 3.59
C GLY A 103 30.17 8.84 2.87
N LYS A 104 30.51 9.06 1.59
CA LYS A 104 30.10 10.25 0.83
C LYS A 104 29.09 9.91 -0.24
N MET A 105 28.11 10.78 -0.40
CA MET A 105 27.17 10.72 -1.52
C MET A 105 27.66 11.53 -2.70
N LYS A 106 27.53 10.99 -3.90
CA LYS A 106 27.87 11.68 -5.16
C LYS A 106 26.78 11.49 -6.20
N LEU A 107 26.58 12.53 -7.02
CA LEU A 107 25.82 12.48 -8.27
C LEU A 107 26.80 12.30 -9.42
N ILE A 108 26.65 11.27 -10.23
CA ILE A 108 27.55 10.96 -11.34
C ILE A 108 26.72 10.73 -12.61
N PRO A 109 27.04 11.42 -13.73
CA PRO A 109 26.37 11.19 -14.99
C PRO A 109 26.44 9.71 -15.41
N LYS A 110 25.35 9.15 -15.90
CA LYS A 110 25.30 7.75 -16.36
C LYS A 110 26.31 7.43 -17.45
N SER A 111 26.67 8.43 -18.27
CA SER A 111 27.68 8.33 -19.32
C SER A 111 29.11 8.21 -18.81
N GLN A 112 29.38 8.54 -17.54
CA GLN A 112 30.72 8.54 -16.96
C GLN A 112 31.06 7.32 -16.12
N VAL A 113 30.06 6.43 -15.87
CA VAL A 113 30.30 5.26 -15.05
C VAL A 113 29.59 4.05 -15.60
N ARG A 114 30.17 2.87 -15.38
CA ARG A 114 29.53 1.58 -15.55
C ARG A 114 29.17 1.05 -14.16
N ILE A 115 27.91 0.75 -13.94
CA ILE A 115 27.41 0.15 -12.70
C ILE A 115 27.15 -1.33 -12.95
N VAL A 116 27.70 -2.18 -12.09
CA VAL A 116 27.43 -3.62 -12.07
C VAL A 116 26.86 -3.95 -10.69
N PRO A 117 25.61 -4.43 -10.59
CA PRO A 117 25.05 -4.86 -9.32
C PRO A 117 25.91 -5.94 -8.67
N ILE A 118 26.21 -5.78 -7.38
CA ILE A 118 26.80 -6.82 -6.55
C ILE A 118 25.63 -7.68 -6.07
N GLY A 119 25.20 -8.64 -6.86
CA GLY A 119 23.99 -9.35 -6.49
C GLY A 119 23.87 -10.75 -7.06
N VAL A 120 22.90 -11.42 -6.55
CA VAL A 120 22.50 -12.79 -6.89
C VAL A 120 21.96 -12.84 -8.31
N PRO A 121 22.19 -13.92 -9.06
CA PRO A 121 21.59 -14.07 -10.39
C PRO A 121 20.06 -13.90 -10.34
N ARG A 122 19.53 -13.02 -11.20
CA ARG A 122 18.10 -12.67 -11.29
C ARG A 122 17.15 -13.89 -11.36
N LEU A 123 17.61 -14.96 -12.03
CA LEU A 123 16.86 -16.22 -12.15
C LEU A 123 16.63 -16.92 -10.81
N ASP A 124 17.57 -16.84 -9.88
CA ASP A 124 17.47 -17.47 -8.57
C ASP A 124 16.46 -16.78 -7.67
N HIS A 125 16.35 -15.49 -7.79
CA HIS A 125 15.40 -14.67 -7.05
C HIS A 125 13.94 -14.93 -7.47
N GLU A 126 13.64 -14.95 -8.75
CA GLU A 126 12.29 -15.25 -9.23
C GLU A 126 11.84 -16.65 -8.76
N ARG A 127 12.76 -17.60 -8.70
CA ARG A 127 12.50 -18.94 -8.15
C ARG A 127 12.11 -18.88 -6.67
N VAL A 128 12.84 -18.11 -5.86
CA VAL A 128 12.52 -17.95 -4.43
C VAL A 128 11.20 -17.21 -4.23
N LYS A 129 10.91 -16.17 -5.02
CA LYS A 129 9.60 -15.49 -5.01
C LYS A 129 8.47 -16.46 -5.32
N GLU A 130 8.62 -17.29 -6.35
CA GLU A 130 7.63 -18.29 -6.72
C GLU A 130 7.37 -19.30 -5.60
N ILE A 131 8.45 -19.82 -4.98
CA ILE A 131 8.35 -20.75 -3.85
C ILE A 131 7.71 -20.06 -2.65
N TYR A 132 8.10 -18.83 -2.35
CA TYR A 132 7.53 -18.05 -1.25
C TYR A 132 6.02 -17.84 -1.44
N ALA A 133 5.59 -17.46 -2.63
CA ALA A 133 4.17 -17.33 -2.97
C ALA A 133 3.42 -18.66 -2.75
N LYS A 134 3.98 -19.80 -3.19
CA LYS A 134 3.40 -21.12 -2.97
C LYS A 134 3.34 -21.52 -1.48
N ILE A 135 4.37 -21.17 -0.70
CA ILE A 135 4.37 -21.36 0.76
C ILE A 135 3.23 -20.58 1.40
N GLN A 136 3.05 -19.32 1.02
CA GLN A 136 2.00 -18.47 1.55
C GLN A 136 0.62 -19.05 1.27
N VAL A 137 0.37 -19.45 0.02
CA VAL A 137 -0.89 -20.11 -0.36
C VAL A 137 -1.15 -21.32 0.55
N LYS A 138 -0.18 -22.22 0.72
CA LYS A 138 -0.32 -23.42 1.55
C LYS A 138 -0.53 -23.12 3.04
N LEU A 139 0.06 -22.06 3.56
CA LEU A 139 -0.15 -21.66 4.96
C LEU A 139 -1.55 -21.05 5.16
N ILE A 140 -2.06 -20.31 4.18
CA ILE A 140 -3.42 -19.78 4.20
C ILE A 140 -4.44 -20.91 4.10
N ASP A 141 -4.26 -21.86 3.17
CA ASP A 141 -5.10 -23.06 3.03
C ASP A 141 -5.16 -23.87 4.34
N ALA A 142 -4.00 -24.05 4.99
CA ALA A 142 -3.89 -24.78 6.25
C ALA A 142 -4.56 -24.09 7.45
N ALA A 143 -4.85 -22.80 7.36
CA ALA A 143 -5.58 -22.05 8.38
C ALA A 143 -7.10 -22.36 8.41
N GLY A 144 -7.57 -23.30 7.57
CA GLY A 144 -8.95 -23.76 7.49
C GLY A 144 -9.85 -22.86 6.61
N SER A 145 -11.09 -23.30 6.37
CA SER A 145 -12.04 -22.51 5.57
C SER A 145 -12.26 -21.11 6.16
N ALA A 146 -12.33 -20.11 5.30
CA ALA A 146 -12.68 -18.76 5.72
C ALA A 146 -14.08 -18.79 6.33
N LYS A 147 -14.23 -18.31 7.56
CA LYS A 147 -15.57 -17.98 8.06
C LYS A 147 -16.17 -16.93 7.12
N ALA A 148 -17.50 -17.00 6.92
CA ALA A 148 -18.20 -15.91 6.24
C ALA A 148 -17.81 -14.58 6.92
N VAL A 149 -17.47 -13.58 6.12
CA VAL A 149 -17.08 -12.27 6.65
C VAL A 149 -18.28 -11.70 7.39
N GLU A 150 -18.10 -11.37 8.67
CA GLU A 150 -19.15 -10.77 9.50
C GLU A 150 -19.54 -9.42 8.90
N MET A 151 -20.84 -9.25 8.61
CA MET A 151 -21.39 -7.98 8.14
C MET A 151 -22.21 -7.34 9.25
N LEU A 152 -22.04 -6.06 9.44
CA LEU A 152 -22.83 -5.29 10.40
C LEU A 152 -23.93 -4.49 9.68
N PRO A 153 -25.13 -4.40 10.25
CA PRO A 153 -26.15 -3.49 9.74
C PRO A 153 -25.72 -2.04 10.01
N VAL A 154 -25.82 -1.21 8.99
CA VAL A 154 -25.67 0.23 9.06
C VAL A 154 -27.02 0.85 8.76
N GLU A 155 -27.66 1.39 9.78
CA GLU A 155 -28.95 2.05 9.60
C GLU A 155 -28.75 3.35 8.83
N GLY A 156 -29.55 3.57 7.78
CA GLY A 156 -29.47 4.73 6.92
C GLY A 156 -29.77 6.03 7.64
N GLY A 157 -29.35 7.12 7.04
CA GLY A 157 -29.53 8.45 7.59
C GLY A 157 -28.87 9.53 6.75
N CYS A 158 -29.03 10.77 7.18
CA CYS A 158 -28.42 11.92 6.51
C CYS A 158 -27.20 12.42 7.30
N PHE A 159 -26.17 12.87 6.58
CA PHE A 159 -24.96 13.41 7.19
C PHE A 159 -24.32 14.49 6.30
N LYS A 160 -23.38 15.23 6.84
CA LYS A 160 -22.58 16.18 6.09
C LYS A 160 -21.36 15.49 5.50
N MET A 161 -21.41 15.16 4.20
CA MET A 161 -20.33 14.53 3.45
C MET A 161 -19.29 15.55 3.03
N GLY A 162 -17.99 15.18 3.11
CA GLY A 162 -16.88 16.05 2.77
C GLY A 162 -16.40 16.92 3.94
N SER A 163 -15.57 17.91 3.65
CA SER A 163 -15.03 18.86 4.63
C SER A 163 -14.67 20.20 3.99
N ASP A 164 -15.17 21.29 4.54
CA ASP A 164 -14.83 22.65 4.09
C ASP A 164 -13.40 23.05 4.52
N LYS A 165 -12.81 22.32 5.46
CA LYS A 165 -11.42 22.49 5.95
C LYS A 165 -10.41 21.63 5.21
N GLY A 166 -10.88 20.60 4.51
CA GLY A 166 -10.03 19.61 3.82
C GLY A 166 -9.46 20.10 2.48
N ALA A 167 -8.97 19.17 1.67
CA ALA A 167 -8.47 19.44 0.33
C ALA A 167 -9.58 19.92 -0.61
N HIS A 168 -9.19 20.51 -1.74
CA HIS A 168 -10.15 21.07 -2.71
C HIS A 168 -11.20 20.04 -3.17
N ASN A 169 -10.78 18.79 -3.38
CA ASN A 169 -11.67 17.71 -3.83
C ASN A 169 -12.61 17.18 -2.74
N GLU A 170 -12.43 17.59 -1.48
CA GLU A 170 -13.34 17.30 -0.36
C GLU A 170 -14.46 18.33 -0.21
N ARG A 171 -14.43 19.41 -0.99
CA ARG A 171 -15.33 20.58 -0.89
C ARG A 171 -16.37 20.62 -2.00
N PRO A 172 -17.53 21.26 -1.74
CA PRO A 172 -18.03 21.72 -0.44
C PRO A 172 -18.51 20.54 0.43
N ALA A 173 -18.50 20.72 1.74
CA ALA A 173 -19.22 19.82 2.61
C ALA A 173 -20.74 20.02 2.36
N HIS A 174 -21.46 18.93 2.07
CA HIS A 174 -22.85 18.97 1.64
C HIS A 174 -23.67 17.85 2.29
N GLU A 175 -24.99 18.04 2.34
CA GLU A 175 -25.88 17.04 2.93
C GLU A 175 -26.10 15.86 1.98
N VAL A 176 -25.90 14.67 2.48
CA VAL A 176 -26.13 13.39 1.78
C VAL A 176 -26.92 12.45 2.69
N CYS A 177 -27.89 11.74 2.11
CA CYS A 177 -28.65 10.71 2.78
C CYS A 177 -28.37 9.34 2.13
N VAL A 178 -28.13 8.31 2.93
CA VAL A 178 -27.93 6.94 2.49
C VAL A 178 -29.04 6.03 3.06
N SER A 179 -29.49 5.09 2.26
CA SER A 179 -30.40 4.03 2.73
C SER A 179 -29.66 3.05 3.63
N SER A 180 -30.39 2.28 4.45
CA SER A 180 -29.79 1.21 5.27
C SER A 180 -29.14 0.14 4.39
N PHE A 181 -27.96 -0.34 4.79
CA PHE A 181 -27.18 -1.39 4.13
C PHE A 181 -26.45 -2.26 5.15
N LYS A 182 -25.77 -3.30 4.70
CA LYS A 182 -24.83 -4.07 5.53
C LYS A 182 -23.42 -3.83 5.02
N MET A 183 -22.44 -3.71 5.93
CA MET A 183 -21.03 -3.52 5.59
C MET A 183 -20.18 -4.59 6.27
N ASP A 184 -19.16 -5.08 5.57
CA ASP A 184 -18.16 -5.96 6.17
C ASP A 184 -17.55 -5.26 7.39
N LYS A 185 -17.54 -5.93 8.53
CA LYS A 185 -17.00 -5.41 9.79
C LYS A 185 -15.54 -5.02 9.71
N TYR A 186 -14.80 -5.74 8.88
CA TYR A 186 -13.36 -5.60 8.63
C TYR A 186 -13.08 -5.40 7.15
N GLU A 187 -11.88 -4.94 6.83
CA GLU A 187 -11.31 -5.06 5.50
C GLU A 187 -11.28 -6.55 5.08
N VAL A 188 -11.40 -6.85 3.78
CA VAL A 188 -11.32 -8.22 3.28
C VAL A 188 -9.95 -8.79 3.59
N THR A 189 -9.89 -9.92 4.31
CA THR A 189 -8.64 -10.57 4.67
C THR A 189 -8.03 -11.32 3.48
N GLN A 190 -6.72 -11.54 3.51
CA GLN A 190 -6.01 -12.34 2.51
C GLN A 190 -6.56 -13.77 2.44
N LYS A 191 -6.90 -14.37 3.60
CA LYS A 191 -7.53 -15.68 3.67
C LYS A 191 -8.86 -15.71 2.91
N SER A 192 -9.74 -14.72 3.16
CA SER A 192 -11.03 -14.65 2.49
C SER A 192 -10.88 -14.40 1.00
N PHE A 193 -10.00 -13.47 0.62
CA PHE A 193 -9.74 -13.17 -0.80
C PHE A 193 -9.23 -14.37 -1.56
N GLN A 194 -8.25 -15.08 -1.00
CA GLN A 194 -7.69 -16.27 -1.63
C GLN A 194 -8.70 -17.42 -1.76
N ALA A 195 -9.54 -17.63 -0.74
CA ALA A 195 -10.59 -18.65 -0.79
C ALA A 195 -11.59 -18.43 -1.94
N VAL A 196 -11.90 -17.17 -2.26
CA VAL A 196 -12.89 -16.78 -3.29
C VAL A 196 -12.27 -16.61 -4.68
N ILE A 197 -11.09 -16.01 -4.75
CA ILE A 197 -10.43 -15.64 -6.03
C ILE A 197 -9.41 -16.70 -6.46
N GLY A 198 -8.83 -17.45 -5.52
CA GLY A 198 -7.82 -18.50 -5.77
C GLY A 198 -6.38 -17.98 -5.76
N THR A 199 -6.15 -16.68 -5.59
CA THR A 199 -4.80 -16.07 -5.56
C THR A 199 -4.70 -15.05 -4.43
N ASN A 200 -3.48 -14.73 -4.00
CA ASN A 200 -3.21 -13.64 -3.06
C ASN A 200 -2.16 -12.69 -3.65
N PRO A 201 -2.52 -11.46 -4.05
CA PRO A 201 -1.59 -10.50 -4.64
C PRO A 201 -0.78 -9.72 -3.60
N SER A 202 -1.08 -9.89 -2.30
CA SER A 202 -0.53 -9.07 -1.23
C SER A 202 0.98 -9.20 -1.09
N ARG A 203 1.63 -8.10 -0.78
CA ARG A 203 3.06 -8.02 -0.51
C ARG A 203 3.41 -8.53 0.89
N PHE A 204 2.62 -8.13 1.89
CA PHE A 204 2.81 -8.54 3.29
C PHE A 204 1.84 -9.66 3.60
N VAL A 205 2.35 -10.87 3.78
CA VAL A 205 1.47 -12.04 3.74
C VAL A 205 1.24 -12.67 5.10
N ALA A 206 -0.02 -12.64 5.54
CA ALA A 206 -0.58 -13.47 6.61
C ALA A 206 -2.10 -13.59 6.42
N ALA A 207 -2.68 -14.65 6.95
CA ALA A 207 -4.09 -15.01 6.72
C ALA A 207 -5.08 -13.94 7.19
N ASP A 208 -4.78 -13.29 8.32
CA ASP A 208 -5.57 -12.28 9.01
C ASP A 208 -5.21 -10.82 8.68
N LEU A 209 -4.20 -10.60 7.84
CA LEU A 209 -3.93 -9.28 7.27
C LEU A 209 -4.98 -8.92 6.22
N PRO A 210 -5.26 -7.63 5.99
CA PRO A 210 -6.07 -7.21 4.86
C PRO A 210 -5.41 -7.62 3.56
N VAL A 211 -6.20 -8.00 2.56
CA VAL A 211 -5.67 -8.15 1.22
C VAL A 211 -5.28 -6.78 0.68
N GLU A 212 -4.08 -6.67 0.12
CA GLU A 212 -3.61 -5.43 -0.51
C GLU A 212 -2.99 -5.72 -1.89
N SER A 213 -2.59 -4.69 -2.59
CA SER A 213 -2.13 -4.80 -3.99
C SER A 213 -3.20 -5.35 -4.95
N VAL A 214 -4.46 -5.05 -4.68
CA VAL A 214 -5.62 -5.43 -5.48
C VAL A 214 -6.05 -4.28 -6.39
N THR A 215 -6.47 -4.60 -7.62
CA THR A 215 -7.11 -3.65 -8.53
C THR A 215 -8.59 -3.47 -8.15
N TRP A 216 -9.20 -2.39 -8.66
CA TRP A 216 -10.63 -2.16 -8.49
C TRP A 216 -11.47 -3.30 -9.09
N GLN A 217 -11.06 -3.83 -10.24
CA GLN A 217 -11.73 -4.96 -10.89
C GLN A 217 -11.68 -6.23 -10.05
N GLU A 218 -10.55 -6.53 -9.42
CA GLU A 218 -10.41 -7.69 -8.52
C GLU A 218 -11.24 -7.54 -7.26
N ALA A 219 -11.24 -6.34 -6.66
CA ALA A 219 -12.10 -6.02 -5.51
C ALA A 219 -13.59 -6.19 -5.86
N THR A 220 -14.02 -5.63 -7.00
CA THR A 220 -15.39 -5.79 -7.50
C THR A 220 -15.74 -7.25 -7.78
N LYS A 221 -14.83 -8.01 -8.39
CA LYS A 221 -15.01 -9.44 -8.69
C LYS A 221 -15.18 -10.25 -7.40
N TYR A 222 -14.38 -9.95 -6.38
CA TYR A 222 -14.50 -10.60 -5.07
C TYR A 222 -15.89 -10.34 -4.46
N CYS A 223 -16.26 -9.06 -4.30
CA CYS A 223 -17.55 -8.72 -3.70
C CYS A 223 -18.72 -9.36 -4.46
N LYS A 224 -18.71 -9.34 -5.81
CA LYS A 224 -19.76 -10.00 -6.61
C LYS A 224 -19.85 -11.51 -6.39
N LYS A 225 -18.71 -12.19 -6.24
CA LYS A 225 -18.70 -13.63 -5.96
C LYS A 225 -19.28 -13.97 -4.58
N GLU A 226 -19.17 -13.05 -3.62
CA GLU A 226 -19.76 -13.16 -2.29
C GLU A 226 -21.21 -12.65 -2.23
N GLY A 227 -21.84 -12.33 -3.38
CA GLY A 227 -23.19 -11.78 -3.41
C GLY A 227 -23.29 -10.34 -2.88
N LYS A 228 -22.17 -9.61 -2.90
CA LYS A 228 -22.00 -8.26 -2.38
C LYS A 228 -21.55 -7.29 -3.48
N ARG A 229 -21.31 -6.05 -3.11
CA ARG A 229 -20.73 -5.01 -3.98
C ARG A 229 -19.71 -4.14 -3.22
N LEU A 230 -18.92 -3.35 -3.92
CA LEU A 230 -18.17 -2.27 -3.28
C LEU A 230 -19.15 -1.20 -2.76
N PRO A 231 -18.84 -0.52 -1.64
CA PRO A 231 -19.63 0.61 -1.15
C PRO A 231 -19.58 1.76 -2.16
N THR A 232 -20.63 2.57 -2.21
CA THR A 232 -20.51 3.91 -2.78
C THR A 232 -19.62 4.76 -1.87
N GLU A 233 -19.07 5.84 -2.39
CA GLU A 233 -18.25 6.76 -1.59
C GLU A 233 -19.05 7.34 -0.41
N ALA A 234 -20.33 7.65 -0.63
CA ALA A 234 -21.23 8.15 0.40
C ALA A 234 -21.51 7.11 1.50
N GLU A 235 -21.78 5.87 1.13
CA GLU A 235 -21.95 4.77 2.10
C GLU A 235 -20.68 4.56 2.93
N TRP A 236 -19.51 4.61 2.28
CA TRP A 236 -18.23 4.45 2.96
C TRP A 236 -17.99 5.58 3.98
N GLU A 237 -18.16 6.85 3.58
CA GLU A 237 -17.93 7.99 4.49
C GLU A 237 -18.95 8.03 5.63
N PHE A 238 -20.23 7.74 5.34
CA PHE A 238 -21.28 7.62 6.37
C PHE A 238 -20.90 6.57 7.42
N ALA A 239 -20.49 5.39 6.95
CA ALA A 239 -20.05 4.30 7.78
C ALA A 239 -18.79 4.63 8.59
N ALA A 240 -17.79 5.26 7.96
CA ALA A 240 -16.54 5.66 8.61
C ALA A 240 -16.76 6.67 9.73
N ARG A 241 -17.64 7.65 9.52
CA ARG A 241 -17.98 8.66 10.54
C ARG A 241 -18.68 8.05 11.76
N GLY A 242 -19.45 6.98 11.58
CA GLY A 242 -20.17 6.36 12.70
C GLY A 242 -21.10 7.35 13.45
N GLY A 243 -21.65 8.34 12.75
CA GLY A 243 -22.48 9.42 13.31
C GLY A 243 -21.70 10.67 13.77
N ALA A 244 -20.37 10.68 13.72
CA ALA A 244 -19.56 11.83 14.10
C ALA A 244 -19.50 12.88 12.99
N ALA A 245 -19.54 14.17 13.38
CA ALA A 245 -19.33 15.32 12.49
C ALA A 245 -17.86 15.82 12.47
N THR A 246 -16.99 15.22 13.28
CA THR A 246 -15.59 15.56 13.48
C THR A 246 -14.69 15.05 12.35
N GLU A 247 -13.40 15.42 12.35
CA GLU A 247 -12.42 15.01 11.33
C GLU A 247 -12.23 13.48 11.32
N TYR A 248 -12.23 12.85 12.50
CA TYR A 248 -12.21 11.39 12.68
C TYR A 248 -13.45 10.95 13.46
N TYR A 249 -13.77 9.65 13.45
CA TYR A 249 -14.92 9.15 14.23
C TYR A 249 -14.73 9.31 15.76
N TRP A 250 -13.51 9.54 16.23
CA TRP A 250 -13.19 9.73 17.66
C TRP A 250 -13.01 11.19 18.06
N GLY A 251 -13.15 12.16 17.17
CA GLY A 251 -12.98 13.59 17.46
C GLY A 251 -12.15 14.33 16.40
N ASP A 252 -11.76 15.56 16.69
CA ASP A 252 -10.99 16.40 15.78
C ASP A 252 -9.48 16.21 15.93
N ALA A 253 -9.00 15.80 17.11
CA ALA A 253 -7.58 15.55 17.35
C ALA A 253 -7.20 14.14 16.90
N PHE A 254 -6.03 14.03 16.26
CA PHE A 254 -5.47 12.73 15.89
C PHE A 254 -5.10 11.92 17.15
N ASP A 255 -5.54 10.66 17.21
CA ASP A 255 -5.20 9.70 18.25
C ASP A 255 -4.50 8.49 17.62
N PRO A 256 -3.19 8.29 17.89
CA PRO A 256 -2.41 7.21 17.29
C PRO A 256 -2.84 5.81 17.75
N SER A 257 -3.64 5.68 18.80
CA SER A 257 -4.15 4.40 19.28
C SER A 257 -5.36 3.89 18.49
N LYS A 258 -5.88 4.67 17.53
CA LYS A 258 -7.14 4.41 16.84
C LYS A 258 -7.01 3.75 15.46
N GLY A 259 -5.81 3.67 14.90
CA GLY A 259 -5.62 3.08 13.57
C GLY A 259 -4.16 2.85 13.24
N ASN A 260 -3.90 2.02 12.23
CA ASN A 260 -2.55 1.80 11.71
C ASN A 260 -2.21 2.89 10.69
N PHE A 261 -1.10 3.59 10.94
CA PHE A 261 -0.68 4.77 10.17
C PHE A 261 0.85 4.80 9.99
N CYS A 262 1.38 5.78 9.24
CA CYS A 262 2.82 5.97 9.09
C CYS A 262 3.42 6.56 10.37
N ASP A 263 3.83 5.72 11.29
CA ASP A 263 4.47 6.04 12.55
C ASP A 263 6.01 6.20 12.42
N ALA A 264 6.73 6.22 13.54
CA ALA A 264 8.19 6.33 13.57
C ALA A 264 8.92 5.16 12.87
N SER A 265 8.26 4.01 12.68
CA SER A 265 8.81 2.83 12.00
C SER A 265 8.62 2.88 10.47
N CYS A 266 7.84 3.83 10.00
CA CYS A 266 7.49 3.98 8.58
C CYS A 266 8.66 4.57 7.78
N PHE A 267 8.96 3.99 6.62
CA PHE A 267 10.03 4.46 5.73
C PHE A 267 9.68 5.70 4.89
N VAL A 268 8.44 6.18 4.98
CA VAL A 268 7.98 7.35 4.24
C VAL A 268 8.27 8.60 5.07
N ASN A 269 8.82 9.64 4.44
CA ASN A 269 9.17 10.92 5.08
C ASN A 269 7.93 11.71 5.56
N VAL A 270 7.07 11.08 6.34
CA VAL A 270 5.96 11.74 7.01
C VAL A 270 6.47 12.14 8.39
N LYS A 271 6.47 13.45 8.67
CA LYS A 271 6.85 13.98 9.99
C LYS A 271 5.82 13.55 11.03
N ASN A 272 5.87 12.32 11.47
CA ASN A 272 5.08 11.85 12.59
C ASN A 272 5.96 11.66 13.83
N SER A 273 5.69 12.51 14.73
CA SER A 273 5.97 12.53 16.16
C SER A 273 5.99 11.15 16.77
N GLY A 274 7.05 10.66 17.28
CA GLY A 274 7.28 9.74 18.41
C GLY A 274 6.21 8.71 18.85
N ALA A 275 5.04 8.68 18.22
CA ALA A 275 4.00 7.71 18.47
C ALA A 275 4.24 6.45 17.62
N SER A 276 3.91 5.29 18.16
CA SER A 276 3.94 4.01 17.44
C SER A 276 2.58 3.32 17.56
N ASP A 277 2.09 2.78 16.46
CA ASP A 277 0.90 1.92 16.43
C ASP A 277 1.26 0.43 16.63
N GLY A 278 2.56 0.10 16.65
CA GLY A 278 3.07 -1.24 16.84
C GLY A 278 3.26 -2.06 15.56
N TYR A 279 3.00 -1.47 14.38
CA TYR A 279 3.11 -2.16 13.10
C TYR A 279 3.92 -1.35 12.09
N GLN A 280 4.91 -1.98 11.48
CA GLN A 280 5.72 -1.36 10.44
C GLN A 280 4.98 -1.28 9.09
N TYR A 281 4.04 -2.20 8.88
CA TYR A 281 3.24 -2.38 7.66
C TYR A 281 1.78 -2.58 8.05
N THR A 282 1.01 -3.33 7.25
CA THR A 282 -0.37 -3.67 7.58
C THR A 282 -0.48 -4.44 8.90
N ALA A 283 -1.49 -4.13 9.70
CA ALA A 283 -1.86 -4.86 10.91
C ALA A 283 -2.93 -5.93 10.59
N PRO A 284 -3.04 -7.01 11.37
CA PRO A 284 -4.20 -7.88 11.30
C PRO A 284 -5.50 -7.09 11.47
N VAL A 285 -6.51 -7.40 10.67
CA VAL A 285 -7.78 -6.65 10.71
C VAL A 285 -8.42 -6.69 12.11
N GLY A 286 -9.02 -5.59 12.54
CA GLY A 286 -9.69 -5.49 13.84
C GLY A 286 -8.78 -5.33 15.05
N LYS A 287 -7.50 -4.98 14.86
CA LYS A 287 -6.58 -4.73 15.98
C LYS A 287 -6.82 -3.40 16.67
N PHE A 288 -7.36 -2.45 15.96
CA PHE A 288 -7.68 -1.13 16.51
C PHE A 288 -9.17 -1.05 16.92
N PRO A 289 -9.52 -0.14 17.84
CA PRO A 289 -10.89 0.01 18.29
C PRO A 289 -11.85 0.27 17.13
N PRO A 290 -13.08 -0.29 17.18
CA PRO A 290 -14.10 0.00 16.17
C PRO A 290 -14.66 1.41 16.34
N ASN A 291 -15.27 1.92 15.28
CA ASN A 291 -16.08 3.12 15.34
C ASN A 291 -17.45 2.84 16.03
N PRO A 292 -18.31 3.86 16.26
CA PRO A 292 -19.60 3.68 16.92
C PRO A 292 -20.57 2.71 16.21
N PHE A 293 -20.37 2.41 14.92
CA PHE A 293 -21.15 1.40 14.18
C PHE A 293 -20.54 -0.01 14.30
N GLY A 294 -19.46 -0.19 15.05
CA GLY A 294 -18.78 -1.47 15.23
C GLY A 294 -17.81 -1.83 14.10
N LEU A 295 -17.57 -0.93 13.16
CA LEU A 295 -16.67 -1.13 12.03
C LEU A 295 -15.22 -0.80 12.41
N HIS A 296 -14.29 -1.71 12.07
CA HIS A 296 -12.87 -1.56 12.36
C HIS A 296 -12.11 -1.00 11.15
N ASP A 297 -10.96 -0.41 11.42
CA ASP A 297 -9.94 -0.02 10.44
C ASP A 297 -10.43 0.97 9.36
N MET A 298 -11.48 1.77 9.71
CA MET A 298 -12.01 2.79 8.78
C MET A 298 -11.03 3.96 8.54
N ASN A 299 -10.01 4.11 9.38
CA ASN A 299 -9.04 5.19 9.32
C ASN A 299 -7.62 4.60 9.46
N GLY A 300 -7.04 4.13 8.34
CA GLY A 300 -5.70 3.53 8.30
C GLY A 300 -5.69 2.09 7.79
N ASN A 301 -4.65 1.35 8.08
CA ASN A 301 -4.34 0.00 7.66
C ASN A 301 -4.22 -0.13 6.13
N VAL A 302 -5.31 -0.30 5.36
CA VAL A 302 -5.27 -0.16 3.89
C VAL A 302 -6.29 0.88 3.43
N ALA A 303 -5.93 1.65 2.41
CA ALA A 303 -6.88 2.48 1.71
C ALA A 303 -7.87 1.58 0.94
N GLU A 304 -9.12 1.97 0.87
CA GLU A 304 -10.18 1.12 0.36
C GLU A 304 -10.77 1.61 -0.96
N TRP A 305 -10.85 0.73 -1.94
CA TRP A 305 -11.60 0.98 -3.16
C TRP A 305 -13.09 1.14 -2.87
N VAL A 306 -13.70 2.19 -3.44
CA VAL A 306 -15.16 2.35 -3.49
C VAL A 306 -15.66 2.29 -4.94
N ASN A 307 -16.98 2.24 -5.12
CA ASN A 307 -17.56 2.05 -6.46
C ASN A 307 -17.51 3.28 -7.35
N ASP A 308 -17.40 4.46 -6.77
CA ASP A 308 -17.59 5.74 -7.47
C ASP A 308 -16.44 6.10 -8.39
N TRP A 309 -16.76 6.70 -9.54
CA TRP A 309 -15.81 7.37 -10.39
C TRP A 309 -15.40 8.72 -9.78
N HIS A 310 -14.21 9.17 -10.10
CA HIS A 310 -13.71 10.47 -9.67
C HIS A 310 -14.13 11.57 -10.64
N GLN A 311 -14.59 12.69 -10.08
CA GLN A 311 -14.74 13.96 -10.76
C GLN A 311 -14.41 15.07 -9.76
N THR A 312 -13.52 16.00 -10.14
CA THR A 312 -12.95 17.00 -9.23
C THR A 312 -14.01 17.84 -8.52
N ASN A 313 -15.06 18.27 -9.21
CA ASN A 313 -16.09 19.15 -8.68
C ASN A 313 -17.43 18.43 -8.43
N TYR A 314 -17.40 17.10 -8.27
CA TYR A 314 -18.62 16.30 -8.13
C TYR A 314 -19.49 16.76 -6.96
N TYR A 315 -18.90 17.13 -5.82
CA TYR A 315 -19.62 17.53 -4.62
C TYR A 315 -20.48 18.80 -4.79
N ASN A 316 -20.16 19.67 -5.76
CA ASN A 316 -21.02 20.82 -6.10
C ASN A 316 -22.37 20.41 -6.68
N ASN A 317 -22.44 19.21 -7.30
CA ASN A 317 -23.60 18.73 -8.04
C ASN A 317 -24.04 17.33 -7.57
N SER A 318 -23.53 16.86 -6.42
CA SER A 318 -23.90 15.58 -5.84
C SER A 318 -25.40 15.55 -5.54
N LYS A 319 -26.02 14.41 -5.85
CA LYS A 319 -27.39 14.17 -5.39
C LYS A 319 -27.40 14.05 -3.88
N LYS A 320 -28.49 14.51 -3.26
CA LYS A 320 -28.68 14.34 -1.81
C LYS A 320 -28.91 12.88 -1.45
N ASP A 321 -29.77 12.18 -2.17
CA ASP A 321 -30.21 10.82 -1.80
C ASP A 321 -29.44 9.75 -2.57
N ASN A 322 -28.76 8.89 -1.84
CA ASN A 322 -28.00 7.73 -2.33
C ASN A 322 -27.12 8.06 -3.55
N PRO A 323 -26.21 9.06 -3.46
CA PRO A 323 -25.34 9.40 -4.58
C PRO A 323 -24.43 8.21 -4.94
N LYS A 324 -24.20 8.00 -6.24
CA LYS A 324 -23.39 6.90 -6.80
C LYS A 324 -22.18 7.40 -7.58
N GLY A 325 -21.75 8.63 -7.31
CA GLY A 325 -20.71 9.27 -8.07
C GLY A 325 -21.18 9.77 -9.45
N PRO A 326 -20.29 10.39 -10.22
CA PRO A 326 -20.57 10.78 -11.59
C PRO A 326 -20.76 9.54 -12.47
N ARG A 327 -21.56 9.66 -13.53
CA ARG A 327 -21.73 8.56 -14.49
C ARG A 327 -20.53 8.46 -15.43
N PRO A 328 -20.05 7.26 -15.76
CA PRO A 328 -18.91 7.08 -16.66
C PRO A 328 -19.19 7.53 -18.11
N ASP A 329 -20.45 7.55 -18.48
CA ASP A 329 -20.99 7.90 -19.81
C ASP A 329 -21.50 9.36 -19.92
N ALA A 330 -21.43 10.13 -18.83
CA ALA A 330 -21.66 11.57 -18.94
C ALA A 330 -20.57 12.13 -19.88
N GLU A 331 -20.98 12.77 -20.99
CA GLU A 331 -20.11 13.53 -21.91
C GLU A 331 -18.99 14.18 -21.14
N VAL A 332 -17.75 14.09 -21.64
CA VAL A 332 -16.51 14.52 -20.99
C VAL A 332 -16.72 15.81 -20.21
N THR A 333 -17.16 15.65 -18.97
CA THR A 333 -17.39 16.78 -18.08
C THR A 333 -16.00 17.24 -17.61
N ILE A 334 -15.74 18.53 -17.68
CA ILE A 334 -14.45 19.11 -17.23
C ILE A 334 -14.14 18.59 -15.83
N GLY A 335 -12.97 17.92 -15.68
CA GLY A 335 -12.53 17.34 -14.41
C GLY A 335 -12.94 15.87 -14.14
N ALA A 336 -13.63 15.19 -15.07
CA ALA A 336 -13.83 13.74 -15.01
C ALA A 336 -12.52 13.01 -15.37
N THR A 337 -12.15 12.04 -14.57
CA THR A 337 -11.03 11.13 -14.83
C THR A 337 -11.55 9.70 -14.91
N ASN A 338 -10.82 8.80 -15.61
CA ASN A 338 -11.12 7.36 -15.59
C ASN A 338 -10.61 6.68 -14.30
N ASP A 339 -10.64 7.41 -13.20
CA ASP A 339 -10.16 6.96 -11.91
C ASP A 339 -11.29 6.58 -10.97
N LYS A 340 -11.04 5.63 -10.11
CA LYS A 340 -11.90 5.24 -8.99
C LYS A 340 -11.43 5.88 -7.69
N ILE A 341 -12.38 6.12 -6.79
CA ILE A 341 -12.10 6.74 -5.48
C ILE A 341 -11.52 5.72 -4.50
N LEU A 342 -10.60 6.21 -3.69
CA LEU A 342 -10.03 5.56 -2.50
C LEU A 342 -10.36 6.35 -1.25
N ARG A 343 -10.58 5.63 -0.15
CA ARG A 343 -10.95 6.19 1.15
C ARG A 343 -10.10 5.62 2.27
N GLY A 344 -10.10 6.26 3.45
CA GLY A 344 -9.57 5.74 4.72
C GLY A 344 -8.09 5.98 4.98
N GLY A 345 -7.28 6.18 3.95
CA GLY A 345 -5.82 6.19 4.12
C GLY A 345 -5.25 4.80 4.42
N SER A 346 -3.98 4.69 4.72
CA SER A 346 -3.32 3.39 4.93
C SER A 346 -2.19 3.49 5.95
N TRP A 347 -1.55 2.39 6.26
CA TRP A 347 -0.33 2.33 7.07
C TRP A 347 0.81 3.27 6.61
N LYS A 348 0.72 3.80 5.38
CA LYS A 348 1.66 4.81 4.83
C LYS A 348 1.20 6.25 5.01
N SER A 349 0.02 6.46 5.58
CA SER A 349 -0.64 7.75 5.64
C SER A 349 -0.29 8.51 6.92
N GLY A 350 -0.10 9.82 6.81
CA GLY A 350 -0.08 10.71 7.97
C GLY A 350 -1.50 11.09 8.43
N PRO A 351 -1.62 11.75 9.58
CA PRO A 351 -2.90 12.14 10.18
C PRO A 351 -3.88 12.79 9.20
N ASP A 352 -3.42 13.74 8.39
CA ASP A 352 -4.26 14.49 7.46
C ASP A 352 -4.97 13.62 6.42
N THR A 353 -4.39 12.47 6.09
CA THR A 353 -4.92 11.53 5.09
C THR A 353 -5.70 10.35 5.70
N LEU A 354 -5.84 10.33 7.03
CA LEU A 354 -6.66 9.37 7.76
C LEU A 354 -8.04 9.92 8.13
N ARG A 355 -8.32 11.20 7.85
CA ARG A 355 -9.61 11.84 8.15
C ARG A 355 -10.76 11.15 7.42
N SER A 356 -11.92 11.10 8.05
CA SER A 356 -13.10 10.46 7.46
C SER A 356 -13.51 11.08 6.11
N ALA A 357 -13.29 12.38 5.91
CA ALA A 357 -13.58 13.09 4.67
C ALA A 357 -12.51 12.94 3.58
N TRP A 358 -11.29 12.45 3.95
CA TRP A 358 -10.20 12.34 2.99
C TRP A 358 -10.55 11.41 1.83
N ARG A 359 -10.18 11.83 0.62
CA ARG A 359 -10.41 11.08 -0.61
C ARG A 359 -9.24 11.23 -1.59
N LYS A 360 -9.00 10.18 -2.33
CA LYS A 360 -7.99 10.10 -3.39
C LYS A 360 -8.57 9.32 -4.57
N SER A 361 -7.95 9.41 -5.74
CA SER A 361 -8.35 8.60 -6.89
C SER A 361 -7.14 8.04 -7.63
N PHE A 362 -7.36 6.87 -8.25
CA PHE A 362 -6.40 6.23 -9.15
C PHE A 362 -7.14 5.46 -10.24
N TRP A 363 -6.43 5.16 -11.33
CA TRP A 363 -6.96 4.32 -12.42
C TRP A 363 -7.27 2.91 -11.92
N THR A 364 -8.18 2.25 -12.59
CA THR A 364 -8.84 1.01 -12.11
C THR A 364 -7.92 -0.19 -11.97
N ASP A 365 -6.79 -0.25 -12.67
CA ASP A 365 -5.78 -1.30 -12.61
C ASP A 365 -4.56 -0.95 -11.73
N TYR A 366 -4.63 0.19 -11.01
CA TYR A 366 -3.61 0.57 -10.04
C TYR A 366 -3.52 -0.43 -8.88
N ARG A 367 -2.29 -0.76 -8.50
CA ARG A 367 -1.98 -1.64 -7.37
C ARG A 367 -0.96 -0.99 -6.45
N LYS A 368 -1.17 -1.10 -5.15
CA LYS A 368 -0.23 -0.59 -4.15
C LYS A 368 -0.33 -1.42 -2.86
N ASP A 369 0.82 -1.66 -2.23
CA ASP A 369 0.91 -2.24 -0.90
C ASP A 369 0.35 -1.28 0.17
N GLY A 370 -0.87 -1.44 0.56
CA GLY A 370 -1.66 -0.53 1.39
C GLY A 370 -2.94 -0.07 0.68
N LEU A 371 -3.36 -0.80 -0.37
CA LEU A 371 -4.60 -0.58 -1.09
C LEU A 371 -5.40 -1.88 -1.15
N GLY A 372 -6.48 -1.92 -0.41
CA GLY A 372 -7.41 -3.04 -0.26
C GLY A 372 -8.87 -2.61 -0.47
N PHE A 373 -9.79 -3.24 0.25
CA PHE A 373 -11.22 -2.94 0.16
C PHE A 373 -12.03 -3.68 1.21
N ARG A 374 -13.28 -3.27 1.39
CA ARG A 374 -14.37 -4.03 2.05
C ARG A 374 -15.62 -4.02 1.19
N CYS A 375 -16.54 -4.94 1.44
CA CYS A 375 -17.79 -5.04 0.68
C CYS A 375 -19.00 -4.57 1.49
N VAL A 376 -20.07 -4.24 0.77
CA VAL A 376 -21.40 -3.98 1.30
C VAL A 376 -22.43 -4.87 0.63
N ALA A 377 -23.57 -5.06 1.29
CA ALA A 377 -24.76 -5.69 0.74
C ALA A 377 -25.96 -4.80 1.01
N ASP A 378 -26.90 -4.79 0.08
CA ASP A 378 -28.18 -4.12 0.28
C ASP A 378 -28.97 -4.87 1.39
N LYS A 379 -29.86 -4.13 2.07
CA LYS A 379 -30.63 -4.67 3.21
C LYS A 379 -31.71 -5.62 2.72
#